data_85a45a99f171d51f0db563ca108a7440
#
_entry.id   85a45a99f171d51f0db563ca108a7440
#
_cell.length_a   1.000
_cell.length_b   1.000
_cell.length_c   1.000
_cell.angle_alpha   90.00
_cell.angle_beta   90.00
_cell.angle_gamma   90.00
#
_symmetry.space_group_name_H-M   'P 1'
#
loop_
_entity.id
_entity.type
_entity.pdbx_description
1 polymer ?
#
loop_
_entity_poly.entity_id
_entity_poly.type
_entity_poly.pdbx_seq_one_letter_code
_entity_poly.pdbx_strand_id
1 'polypeptide(L)'
;MSTQLIICLIIFVLTCIGYMTGVWSLGTVAMTSIAALSLTGCLTAKDALAYFSNSNVIMIGAMSVVAAGFNRTQFCTNLANAISRVAKGSLAKVMLMYCLLAMLLSQMVQSPVVVFGIVAPLCMASADSMNISKSKIALGLGIVSIATCCTLPIGTGATQAAELNGYIMSYYEKLENFTGVMPEVGFFDPMIARLPMLIYSVLFCALVIPRFSPDQPSVETAESTQGSKGTKTPLPSLSEAAGIIIFFGTAICLMLQANVLKMVQIWQICLVGAVLMIIFGTLQPKEALRAIPVSMLLLVVGALAMAGALSATGAGDLIGTGISKVVVALNNNPKIESKVTIHG
;
A
#
# COMPACT_ATOMS: atom_id res chain seq x y z
N MET A 1 -12.44 -12.33 31.06
CA MET A 1 -12.55 -11.72 29.73
C MET A 1 -13.72 -10.78 29.74
N SER A 2 -13.56 -9.53 29.33
CA SER A 2 -14.69 -8.59 29.27
C SER A 2 -15.66 -9.04 28.15
N THR A 3 -16.96 -8.84 28.35
CA THR A 3 -17.99 -9.18 27.36
C THR A 3 -17.68 -8.51 26.00
N GLN A 4 -17.19 -7.28 26.04
CA GLN A 4 -16.80 -6.51 24.85
C GLN A 4 -15.66 -7.16 24.08
N LEU A 5 -14.67 -7.77 24.76
CA LEU A 5 -13.57 -8.48 24.10
C LEU A 5 -14.09 -9.69 23.30
N ILE A 6 -15.01 -10.47 23.87
CA ILE A 6 -15.59 -11.64 23.18
C ILE A 6 -16.40 -11.20 21.97
N ILE A 7 -17.22 -10.15 22.10
CA ILE A 7 -18.02 -9.60 21.00
C ILE A 7 -17.11 -9.08 19.88
N CYS A 8 -16.05 -8.36 20.23
CA CYS A 8 -15.08 -7.84 19.25
C CYS A 8 -14.40 -8.97 18.46
N LEU A 9 -13.98 -10.05 19.14
CA LEU A 9 -13.39 -11.22 18.47
C LEU A 9 -14.39 -11.93 17.55
N ILE A 10 -15.65 -12.06 17.94
CA ILE A 10 -16.69 -12.65 17.09
C ILE A 10 -16.89 -11.79 15.83
N ILE A 11 -17.01 -10.47 15.98
CA ILE A 11 -17.15 -9.55 14.84
C ILE A 11 -15.92 -9.64 13.94
N PHE A 12 -14.71 -9.71 14.50
CA PHE A 12 -13.47 -9.89 13.75
C PHE A 12 -13.48 -11.14 12.89
N VAL A 13 -13.82 -12.30 13.49
CA VAL A 13 -13.88 -13.58 12.77
C VAL A 13 -14.95 -13.55 11.68
N LEU A 14 -16.14 -13.01 11.96
CA LEU A 14 -17.22 -12.88 10.97
C LEU A 14 -16.81 -11.95 9.83
N THR A 15 -16.09 -10.88 10.11
CA THR A 15 -15.57 -9.96 9.09
C THR A 15 -14.54 -10.66 8.19
N CYS A 16 -13.62 -11.43 8.78
CA CYS A 16 -12.66 -12.23 8.00
C CYS A 16 -13.38 -13.26 7.10
N ILE A 17 -14.37 -13.96 7.61
CA ILE A 17 -15.19 -14.88 6.83
C ILE A 17 -15.91 -14.13 5.70
N GLY A 18 -16.48 -12.96 6.00
CA GLY A 18 -17.13 -12.11 5.00
C GLY A 18 -16.21 -11.72 3.84
N TYR A 19 -14.96 -11.38 4.12
CA TYR A 19 -13.95 -11.11 3.10
C TYR A 19 -13.54 -12.35 2.30
N MET A 20 -13.44 -13.50 2.95
CA MET A 20 -13.03 -14.77 2.29
C MET A 20 -14.12 -15.34 1.38
N THR A 21 -15.39 -15.20 1.76
CA THR A 21 -16.52 -15.75 0.98
C THR A 21 -16.74 -15.02 -0.34
N GLY A 22 -16.35 -13.72 -0.43
CA GLY A 22 -16.54 -12.91 -1.63
C GLY A 22 -18.00 -12.70 -2.06
N VAL A 23 -18.97 -13.06 -1.21
CA VAL A 23 -20.41 -12.92 -1.50
C VAL A 23 -20.83 -11.45 -1.57
N TRP A 24 -20.23 -10.64 -0.68
CA TRP A 24 -20.50 -9.21 -0.62
C TRP A 24 -19.27 -8.41 -1.05
N SER A 25 -19.50 -7.17 -1.52
CA SER A 25 -18.38 -6.29 -1.86
C SER A 25 -17.52 -6.01 -0.62
N LEU A 26 -16.21 -5.83 -0.80
CA LEU A 26 -15.27 -5.51 0.28
C LEU A 26 -15.73 -4.30 1.10
N GLY A 27 -16.24 -3.26 0.42
CA GLY A 27 -16.79 -2.07 1.07
C GLY A 27 -18.03 -2.38 1.93
N THR A 28 -18.92 -3.26 1.48
CA THR A 28 -20.12 -3.66 2.24
C THR A 28 -19.73 -4.40 3.51
N VAL A 29 -18.81 -5.36 3.43
CA VAL A 29 -18.31 -6.10 4.60
C VAL A 29 -17.66 -5.14 5.60
N ALA A 30 -16.84 -4.21 5.11
CA ALA A 30 -16.20 -3.18 5.93
C ALA A 30 -17.22 -2.30 6.67
N MET A 31 -18.21 -1.78 5.96
CA MET A 31 -19.25 -0.94 6.56
C MET A 31 -20.09 -1.69 7.59
N THR A 32 -20.43 -2.94 7.30
CA THR A 32 -21.16 -3.80 8.25
C THR A 32 -20.35 -4.04 9.51
N SER A 33 -19.02 -4.28 9.39
CA SER A 33 -18.14 -4.46 10.54
C SER A 33 -18.04 -3.21 11.40
N ILE A 34 -17.89 -2.03 10.81
CA ILE A 34 -17.86 -0.75 11.54
C ILE A 34 -19.19 -0.51 12.30
N ALA A 35 -20.32 -0.75 11.61
CA ALA A 35 -21.63 -0.60 12.22
C ALA A 35 -21.80 -1.57 13.41
N ALA A 36 -21.41 -2.83 13.25
CA ALA A 36 -21.48 -3.82 14.33
C ALA A 36 -20.59 -3.43 15.52
N LEU A 37 -19.35 -3.00 15.28
CA LEU A 37 -18.43 -2.56 16.34
C LEU A 37 -18.94 -1.34 17.09
N SER A 38 -19.55 -0.38 16.38
CA SER A 38 -20.11 0.82 16.99
C SER A 38 -21.39 0.52 17.80
N LEU A 39 -22.30 -0.29 17.26
CA LEU A 39 -23.55 -0.66 17.93
C LEU A 39 -23.34 -1.54 19.18
N THR A 40 -22.31 -2.36 19.17
CA THR A 40 -21.96 -3.22 20.32
C THR A 40 -21.12 -2.51 21.37
N GLY A 41 -20.73 -1.25 21.15
CA GLY A 41 -19.93 -0.48 22.08
C GLY A 41 -18.44 -0.89 22.14
N CYS A 42 -17.98 -1.72 21.20
CA CYS A 42 -16.55 -2.06 21.06
C CYS A 42 -15.74 -0.88 20.52
N LEU A 43 -16.40 0.06 19.83
CA LEU A 43 -15.82 1.27 19.28
C LEU A 43 -16.77 2.45 19.56
N THR A 44 -16.21 3.60 19.99
CA THR A 44 -17.05 4.79 20.19
C THR A 44 -17.51 5.35 18.83
N ALA A 45 -18.69 5.96 18.79
CA ALA A 45 -19.21 6.59 17.57
C ALA A 45 -18.23 7.66 17.02
N LYS A 46 -17.55 8.38 17.92
CA LYS A 46 -16.56 9.40 17.57
C LYS A 46 -15.35 8.76 16.86
N ASP A 47 -14.82 7.67 17.41
CA ASP A 47 -13.67 6.98 16.83
C ASP A 47 -14.04 6.31 15.50
N ALA A 48 -15.23 5.70 15.42
CA ALA A 48 -15.74 5.13 14.18
C ALA A 48 -15.75 6.16 13.04
N LEU A 49 -16.23 7.39 13.30
CA LEU A 49 -16.22 8.48 12.33
C LEU A 49 -14.81 9.01 12.02
N ALA A 50 -13.92 9.03 13.02
CA ALA A 50 -12.55 9.51 12.83
C ALA A 50 -11.76 8.66 11.79
N TYR A 51 -12.04 7.37 11.66
CA TYR A 51 -11.38 6.52 10.66
C TYR A 51 -11.73 6.90 9.21
N PHE A 52 -12.90 7.49 8.96
CA PHE A 52 -13.25 8.02 7.63
C PHE A 52 -12.40 9.24 7.26
N SER A 53 -11.93 10.00 8.25
CA SER A 53 -11.05 11.15 8.08
C SER A 53 -9.56 10.80 8.13
N ASN A 54 -9.21 9.51 8.06
CA ASN A 54 -7.83 9.06 8.12
C ASN A 54 -7.05 9.57 6.89
N SER A 55 -5.84 10.08 7.14
CA SER A 55 -4.97 10.64 6.10
C SER A 55 -4.65 9.65 4.97
N ASN A 56 -4.52 8.35 5.28
CA ASN A 56 -4.28 7.32 4.27
C ASN A 56 -5.48 7.14 3.33
N VAL A 57 -6.70 7.24 3.84
CA VAL A 57 -7.93 7.13 3.03
C VAL A 57 -7.99 8.29 2.04
N ILE A 58 -7.75 9.51 2.50
CA ILE A 58 -7.73 10.70 1.66
C ILE A 58 -6.61 10.61 0.60
N MET A 59 -5.43 10.17 1.01
CA MET A 59 -4.27 9.98 0.14
C MET A 59 -4.56 8.99 -0.99
N ILE A 60 -5.14 7.82 -0.69
CA ILE A 60 -5.46 6.79 -1.69
C ILE A 60 -6.47 7.32 -2.70
N GLY A 61 -7.54 7.98 -2.22
CA GLY A 61 -8.55 8.58 -3.09
C GLY A 61 -7.97 9.66 -4.00
N ALA A 62 -7.19 10.60 -3.45
CA ALA A 62 -6.56 11.68 -4.20
C ALA A 62 -5.55 11.14 -5.22
N MET A 63 -4.69 10.20 -4.83
CA MET A 63 -3.70 9.63 -5.74
C MET A 63 -4.35 8.84 -6.89
N SER A 64 -5.50 8.20 -6.65
CA SER A 64 -6.27 7.54 -7.72
C SER A 64 -6.75 8.53 -8.79
N VAL A 65 -7.14 9.74 -8.38
CA VAL A 65 -7.51 10.82 -9.31
C VAL A 65 -6.29 11.32 -10.11
N VAL A 66 -5.16 11.54 -9.44
CA VAL A 66 -3.90 11.95 -10.10
C VAL A 66 -3.46 10.90 -11.12
N ALA A 67 -3.50 9.62 -10.74
CA ALA A 67 -3.16 8.50 -11.63
C ALA A 67 -4.11 8.40 -12.85
N ALA A 68 -5.41 8.60 -12.63
CA ALA A 68 -6.40 8.60 -13.71
C ALA A 68 -6.17 9.76 -14.70
N GLY A 69 -5.85 10.96 -14.19
CA GLY A 69 -5.51 12.12 -15.02
C GLY A 69 -4.28 11.85 -15.88
N PHE A 70 -3.21 11.33 -15.28
CA PHE A 70 -1.98 10.98 -16.00
C PHE A 70 -2.22 9.90 -17.07
N ASN A 71 -3.00 8.86 -16.74
CA ASN A 71 -3.31 7.76 -17.67
C ASN A 71 -4.08 8.23 -18.92
N ARG A 72 -4.67 9.42 -18.88
CA ARG A 72 -5.35 10.06 -20.00
C ARG A 72 -4.40 10.78 -20.96
N THR A 73 -3.17 11.07 -20.55
CA THR A 73 -2.18 11.77 -21.37
C THR A 73 -1.60 10.88 -22.48
N GLN A 74 -1.27 11.47 -23.61
CA GLN A 74 -0.56 10.81 -24.72
C GLN A 74 0.84 10.36 -24.30
N PHE A 75 1.47 11.11 -23.39
CA PHE A 75 2.78 10.78 -22.84
C PHE A 75 2.82 9.39 -22.22
N CYS A 76 1.79 9.01 -21.45
CA CYS A 76 1.67 7.69 -20.85
C CYS A 76 1.68 6.59 -21.95
N THR A 77 0.92 6.79 -23.00
CA THR A 77 0.86 5.88 -24.15
C THR A 77 2.19 5.80 -24.91
N ASN A 78 2.82 6.94 -25.16
CA ASN A 78 4.10 7.02 -25.88
C ASN A 78 5.23 6.37 -25.08
N LEU A 79 5.29 6.60 -23.77
CA LEU A 79 6.27 5.97 -22.88
C LEU A 79 6.08 4.46 -22.81
N ALA A 80 4.83 4.00 -22.70
CA ALA A 80 4.51 2.58 -22.71
C ALA A 80 4.98 1.91 -24.02
N ASN A 81 4.71 2.54 -25.16
CA ASN A 81 5.17 2.05 -26.47
C ASN A 81 6.70 2.03 -26.59
N ALA A 82 7.39 3.06 -26.06
CA ALA A 82 8.85 3.10 -26.03
C ALA A 82 9.44 1.94 -25.20
N ILE A 83 8.92 1.71 -23.99
CA ILE A 83 9.33 0.60 -23.12
C ILE A 83 9.06 -0.75 -23.78
N SER A 84 7.89 -0.92 -24.40
CA SER A 84 7.54 -2.14 -25.13
C SER A 84 8.49 -2.42 -26.30
N ARG A 85 8.91 -1.39 -27.03
CA ARG A 85 9.92 -1.52 -28.11
C ARG A 85 11.30 -1.94 -27.57
N VAL A 86 11.76 -1.31 -26.48
CA VAL A 86 13.05 -1.66 -25.84
C VAL A 86 13.04 -3.09 -25.30
N ALA A 87 11.93 -3.52 -24.73
CA ALA A 87 11.76 -4.87 -24.21
C ALA A 87 11.63 -5.95 -25.32
N LYS A 88 11.56 -5.54 -26.58
CA LYS A 88 11.39 -6.45 -27.77
C LYS A 88 10.23 -7.42 -27.61
N GLY A 89 9.12 -6.98 -27.03
CA GLY A 89 7.93 -7.79 -26.80
C GLY A 89 8.03 -8.83 -25.68
N SER A 90 9.13 -8.88 -24.92
CA SER A 90 9.29 -9.83 -23.82
C SER A 90 8.59 -9.32 -22.55
N LEU A 91 7.52 -10.02 -22.12
CA LEU A 91 6.79 -9.70 -20.90
C LEU A 91 7.70 -9.64 -19.65
N ALA A 92 8.62 -10.62 -19.51
CA ALA A 92 9.54 -10.67 -18.39
C ALA A 92 10.45 -9.44 -18.30
N LYS A 93 10.93 -8.93 -19.45
CA LYS A 93 11.75 -7.70 -19.49
C LYS A 93 10.97 -6.46 -19.13
N VAL A 94 9.74 -6.33 -19.63
CA VAL A 94 8.84 -5.23 -19.27
C VAL A 94 8.58 -5.23 -17.76
N MET A 95 8.21 -6.40 -17.23
CA MET A 95 7.97 -6.56 -15.80
C MET A 95 9.21 -6.25 -14.97
N LEU A 96 10.37 -6.74 -15.38
CA LEU A 96 11.62 -6.45 -14.67
C LEU A 96 11.90 -4.92 -14.61
N MET A 97 11.73 -4.22 -15.74
CA MET A 97 11.94 -2.77 -15.79
C MET A 97 10.98 -2.02 -14.85
N TYR A 98 9.68 -2.38 -14.84
CA TYR A 98 8.73 -1.75 -13.95
C TYR A 98 8.90 -2.16 -12.47
N CYS A 99 9.26 -3.40 -12.19
CA CYS A 99 9.61 -3.82 -10.84
C CYS A 99 10.85 -3.09 -10.30
N LEU A 100 11.88 -2.87 -11.13
CA LEU A 100 13.04 -2.07 -10.75
C LEU A 100 12.68 -0.61 -10.53
N LEU A 101 11.83 -0.03 -11.38
CA LEU A 101 11.33 1.34 -11.19
C LEU A 101 10.53 1.47 -9.89
N ALA A 102 9.60 0.55 -9.63
CA ALA A 102 8.84 0.52 -8.39
C ALA A 102 9.74 0.35 -7.16
N MET A 103 10.73 -0.54 -7.24
CA MET A 103 11.74 -0.73 -6.20
C MET A 103 12.50 0.56 -5.91
N LEU A 104 12.98 1.27 -6.92
CA LEU A 104 13.72 2.53 -6.73
C LEU A 104 12.84 3.61 -6.10
N LEU A 105 11.62 3.77 -6.59
CA LEU A 105 10.67 4.75 -6.03
C LEU A 105 10.28 4.41 -4.60
N SER A 106 10.14 3.13 -4.27
CA SER A 106 9.78 2.67 -2.93
C SER A 106 10.87 2.90 -1.86
N GLN A 107 12.09 3.23 -2.26
CA GLN A 107 13.12 3.69 -1.31
C GLN A 107 12.93 5.16 -0.92
N MET A 108 12.30 5.95 -1.79
CA MET A 108 12.13 7.40 -1.60
C MET A 108 10.78 7.74 -0.98
N VAL A 109 9.75 6.92 -1.27
CA VAL A 109 8.36 7.14 -0.86
C VAL A 109 7.94 6.07 0.14
N GLN A 110 7.56 6.48 1.35
CA GLN A 110 7.20 5.56 2.45
C GLN A 110 5.86 4.82 2.23
N SER A 111 5.10 5.19 1.22
CA SER A 111 3.80 4.59 0.94
C SER A 111 3.83 3.67 -0.27
N PRO A 112 3.68 2.35 -0.10
CA PRO A 112 3.58 1.40 -1.22
C PRO A 112 2.42 1.70 -2.16
N VAL A 113 1.32 2.23 -1.63
CA VAL A 113 0.12 2.59 -2.41
C VAL A 113 0.42 3.74 -3.37
N VAL A 114 1.19 4.74 -2.92
CA VAL A 114 1.65 5.86 -3.75
C VAL A 114 2.57 5.36 -4.85
N VAL A 115 3.55 4.52 -4.52
CA VAL A 115 4.47 3.92 -5.52
C VAL A 115 3.70 3.13 -6.57
N PHE A 116 2.77 2.28 -6.14
CA PHE A 116 1.88 1.55 -7.05
C PHE A 116 1.06 2.52 -7.93
N GLY A 117 0.47 3.55 -7.34
CA GLY A 117 -0.31 4.57 -8.06
C GLY A 117 0.50 5.33 -9.12
N ILE A 118 1.80 5.52 -8.90
CA ILE A 118 2.71 6.16 -9.87
C ILE A 118 3.07 5.18 -11.01
N VAL A 119 3.42 3.94 -10.68
CA VAL A 119 3.99 3.00 -11.66
C VAL A 119 2.91 2.21 -12.41
N ALA A 120 1.77 1.93 -11.77
CA ALA A 120 0.69 1.13 -12.35
C ALA A 120 0.14 1.68 -13.67
N PRO A 121 -0.14 2.99 -13.83
CA PRO A 121 -0.63 3.53 -15.11
C PRO A 121 0.32 3.28 -16.27
N LEU A 122 1.63 3.44 -16.04
CA LEU A 122 2.68 3.20 -17.03
C LEU A 122 2.75 1.73 -17.42
N CYS A 123 2.72 0.86 -16.41
CA CYS A 123 2.80 -0.57 -16.59
C CYS A 123 1.56 -1.12 -17.32
N MET A 124 0.36 -0.64 -16.96
CA MET A 124 -0.89 -1.03 -17.60
C MET A 124 -0.99 -0.55 -19.04
N ALA A 125 -0.49 0.66 -19.36
CA ALA A 125 -0.43 1.15 -20.73
C ALA A 125 0.52 0.30 -21.60
N SER A 126 1.63 -0.18 -21.03
CA SER A 126 2.52 -1.14 -21.72
C SER A 126 1.84 -2.49 -21.96
N ALA A 127 1.03 -2.98 -21.00
CA ALA A 127 0.24 -4.19 -21.17
C ALA A 127 -0.77 -4.07 -22.32
N ASP A 128 -1.47 -2.95 -22.39
CA ASP A 128 -2.41 -2.66 -23.48
C ASP A 128 -1.71 -2.65 -24.85
N SER A 129 -0.50 -2.06 -24.95
CA SER A 129 0.28 -2.02 -26.18
C SER A 129 0.79 -3.40 -26.64
N MET A 130 0.92 -4.35 -25.72
CA MET A 130 1.38 -5.71 -25.97
C MET A 130 0.24 -6.73 -26.04
N ASN A 131 -1.01 -6.32 -25.93
CA ASN A 131 -2.20 -7.20 -25.81
C ASN A 131 -2.07 -8.22 -24.66
N ILE A 132 -1.50 -7.82 -23.54
CA ILE A 132 -1.33 -8.66 -22.35
C ILE A 132 -2.39 -8.32 -21.32
N SER A 133 -2.91 -9.32 -20.63
CA SER A 133 -3.85 -9.13 -19.53
C SER A 133 -3.24 -8.29 -18.40
N LYS A 134 -3.92 -7.23 -17.99
CA LYS A 134 -3.51 -6.36 -16.87
C LYS A 134 -3.36 -7.12 -15.55
N SER A 135 -4.12 -8.20 -15.38
CA SER A 135 -4.05 -9.10 -14.22
C SER A 135 -2.66 -9.70 -14.02
N LYS A 136 -1.96 -10.05 -15.11
CA LYS A 136 -0.61 -10.61 -15.06
C LYS A 136 0.45 -9.64 -14.52
N ILE A 137 0.18 -8.36 -14.62
CA ILE A 137 1.14 -7.29 -14.33
C ILE A 137 0.85 -6.64 -12.97
N ALA A 138 -0.42 -6.37 -12.68
CA ALA A 138 -0.82 -5.61 -11.50
C ALA A 138 -0.40 -6.30 -10.19
N LEU A 139 -0.57 -7.62 -10.09
CA LEU A 139 -0.23 -8.38 -8.89
C LEU A 139 1.26 -8.30 -8.56
N GLY A 140 2.12 -8.55 -9.57
CA GLY A 140 3.58 -8.51 -9.38
C GLY A 140 4.06 -7.12 -8.98
N LEU A 141 3.52 -6.07 -9.63
CA LEU A 141 3.86 -4.70 -9.32
C LEU A 141 3.42 -4.30 -7.90
N GLY A 142 2.22 -4.71 -7.47
CA GLY A 142 1.73 -4.47 -6.12
C GLY A 142 2.61 -5.13 -5.06
N ILE A 143 2.96 -6.40 -5.25
CA ILE A 143 3.84 -7.14 -4.33
C ILE A 143 5.22 -6.46 -4.23
N VAL A 144 5.84 -6.08 -5.34
CA VAL A 144 7.14 -5.40 -5.32
C VAL A 144 7.05 -4.06 -4.59
N SER A 145 6.01 -3.26 -4.86
CA SER A 145 5.84 -1.96 -4.20
C SER A 145 5.76 -2.09 -2.67
N ILE A 146 5.12 -3.15 -2.16
CA ILE A 146 5.01 -3.43 -0.72
C ILE A 146 6.32 -4.03 -0.17
N ALA A 147 6.83 -5.07 -0.82
CA ALA A 147 7.96 -5.85 -0.32
C ALA A 147 9.27 -5.07 -0.29
N THR A 148 9.46 -4.14 -1.22
CA THR A 148 10.70 -3.36 -1.35
C THR A 148 10.65 -2.00 -0.65
N CYS A 149 9.50 -1.60 -0.08
CA CYS A 149 9.33 -0.30 0.57
C CYS A 149 10.32 -0.13 1.74
N CYS A 150 11.03 1.01 1.76
CA CYS A 150 11.96 1.40 2.82
C CYS A 150 13.00 0.32 3.18
N THR A 151 13.49 -0.45 2.22
CA THR A 151 14.47 -1.51 2.48
C THR A 151 15.90 -0.96 2.57
N LEU A 152 16.27 -0.04 1.67
CA LEU A 152 17.59 0.58 1.69
C LEU A 152 17.60 1.78 2.65
N PRO A 153 18.73 2.08 3.31
CA PRO A 153 18.85 3.22 4.23
C PRO A 153 18.98 4.55 3.47
N ILE A 154 18.05 4.79 2.55
CA ILE A 154 17.98 5.98 1.69
C ILE A 154 16.58 6.57 1.83
N GLY A 155 16.48 7.89 1.86
CA GLY A 155 15.19 8.55 2.02
C GLY A 155 14.51 8.15 3.32
N THR A 156 13.27 7.66 3.23
CA THR A 156 12.50 7.20 4.41
C THR A 156 13.00 5.89 5.02
N GLY A 157 13.77 5.09 4.28
CA GLY A 157 14.42 3.90 4.82
C GLY A 157 15.51 4.21 5.85
N ALA A 158 16.08 5.41 5.80
CA ALA A 158 17.12 5.84 6.77
C ALA A 158 16.57 6.03 8.20
N THR A 159 15.26 6.21 8.37
CA THR A 159 14.64 6.37 9.70
C THR A 159 14.19 5.05 10.33
N GLN A 160 14.25 3.94 9.61
CA GLN A 160 13.73 2.64 10.06
C GLN A 160 14.39 2.13 11.34
N ALA A 161 15.72 2.24 11.45
CA ALA A 161 16.44 1.82 12.65
C ALA A 161 16.01 2.67 13.87
N ALA A 162 15.87 4.00 13.68
CA ALA A 162 15.44 4.90 14.75
C ALA A 162 13.98 4.62 15.19
N GLU A 163 13.08 4.32 14.23
CA GLU A 163 11.69 3.94 14.52
C GLU A 163 11.62 2.62 15.32
N LEU A 164 12.39 1.61 14.91
CA LEU A 164 12.47 0.33 15.63
C LEU A 164 13.03 0.51 17.04
N ASN A 165 14.10 1.30 17.19
CA ASN A 165 14.65 1.60 18.50
C ASN A 165 13.66 2.37 19.38
N GLY A 166 12.86 3.27 18.81
CA GLY A 166 11.78 3.96 19.52
C GLY A 166 10.71 2.99 20.04
N TYR A 167 10.32 1.97 19.26
CA TYR A 167 9.39 0.94 19.73
C TYR A 167 10.01 0.05 20.82
N ILE A 168 11.28 -0.35 20.66
CA ILE A 168 12.01 -1.11 21.65
C ILE A 168 12.05 -0.32 22.97
N MET A 169 12.48 0.93 22.93
CA MET A 169 12.57 1.80 24.10
C MET A 169 11.22 1.93 24.80
N SER A 170 10.14 2.22 24.05
CA SER A 170 8.79 2.35 24.62
C SER A 170 8.24 1.06 25.23
N TYR A 171 8.71 -0.11 24.77
CA TYR A 171 8.37 -1.40 25.37
C TYR A 171 9.14 -1.62 26.69
N TYR A 172 10.45 -1.38 26.69
CA TYR A 172 11.28 -1.60 27.87
C TYR A 172 10.99 -0.59 29.00
N GLU A 173 10.59 0.63 28.68
CA GLU A 173 10.13 1.63 29.67
C GLU A 173 8.89 1.19 30.46
N LYS A 174 8.06 0.32 29.87
CA LYS A 174 6.88 -0.24 30.55
C LYS A 174 7.18 -1.41 31.47
N LEU A 175 8.39 -1.94 31.41
CA LEU A 175 8.83 -3.04 32.27
C LEU A 175 9.41 -2.47 33.58
N GLU A 176 8.62 -2.49 34.65
CA GLU A 176 8.93 -1.84 35.96
C GLU A 176 10.24 -2.30 36.63
N ASN A 177 10.91 -3.37 36.19
CA ASN A 177 12.12 -3.92 36.81
C ASN A 177 13.21 -4.36 35.81
N PHE A 178 13.27 -3.73 34.63
CA PHE A 178 14.30 -4.08 33.67
C PHE A 178 15.65 -3.44 34.05
N THR A 179 16.64 -4.27 34.41
CA THR A 179 18.02 -3.84 34.77
C THR A 179 19.06 -4.23 33.71
N GLY A 180 18.62 -4.77 32.55
CA GLY A 180 19.51 -5.20 31.48
C GLY A 180 19.85 -4.10 30.47
N VAL A 181 20.77 -4.40 29.56
CA VAL A 181 21.06 -3.55 28.41
C VAL A 181 19.95 -3.69 27.39
N MET A 182 19.35 -2.58 26.96
CA MET A 182 18.34 -2.60 25.89
C MET A 182 19.00 -3.01 24.57
N PRO A 183 18.39 -3.95 23.81
CA PRO A 183 18.89 -4.26 22.48
C PRO A 183 18.71 -3.02 21.58
N GLU A 184 19.74 -2.71 20.80
CA GLU A 184 19.74 -1.60 19.86
C GLU A 184 19.86 -2.13 18.43
N VAL A 185 19.03 -1.61 17.55
CA VAL A 185 19.06 -1.92 16.12
C VAL A 185 20.02 -0.96 15.43
N GLY A 186 21.05 -1.51 14.80
CA GLY A 186 22.02 -0.71 14.04
C GLY A 186 21.40 -0.11 12.77
N PHE A 187 22.02 0.96 12.26
CA PHE A 187 21.53 1.70 11.10
C PHE A 187 21.31 0.82 9.84
N PHE A 188 22.17 -0.17 9.63
CA PHE A 188 22.11 -1.07 8.47
C PHE A 188 21.36 -2.37 8.72
N ASP A 189 20.98 -2.69 9.95
CA ASP A 189 20.35 -3.97 10.29
C ASP A 189 19.01 -4.17 9.57
N PRO A 190 18.12 -3.17 9.46
CA PRO A 190 16.88 -3.31 8.70
C PRO A 190 17.14 -3.61 7.21
N MET A 191 18.18 -3.01 6.62
CA MET A 191 18.58 -3.27 5.25
C MET A 191 19.06 -4.72 5.10
N ILE A 192 19.99 -5.17 5.94
CA ILE A 192 20.57 -6.53 5.87
C ILE A 192 19.47 -7.57 6.01
N ALA A 193 18.54 -7.38 6.95
CA ALA A 193 17.43 -8.29 7.16
C ALA A 193 16.46 -8.37 5.96
N ARG A 194 16.21 -7.25 5.27
CA ARG A 194 15.23 -7.15 4.19
C ARG A 194 15.81 -7.28 2.79
N LEU A 195 17.13 -7.14 2.62
CA LEU A 195 17.79 -7.21 1.32
C LEU A 195 17.52 -8.52 0.54
N PRO A 196 17.55 -9.72 1.17
CA PRO A 196 17.22 -10.95 0.48
C PRO A 196 15.77 -10.95 -0.04
N MET A 197 14.82 -10.41 0.75
CA MET A 197 13.43 -10.29 0.36
C MET A 197 13.25 -9.30 -0.80
N LEU A 198 13.99 -8.20 -0.82
CA LEU A 198 13.98 -7.23 -1.92
C LEU A 198 14.40 -7.89 -3.23
N ILE A 199 15.55 -8.57 -3.25
CA ILE A 199 16.07 -9.23 -4.45
C ILE A 199 15.11 -10.33 -4.91
N TYR A 200 14.67 -11.17 -3.98
CA TYR A 200 13.73 -12.26 -4.26
C TYR A 200 12.41 -11.73 -4.84
N SER A 201 11.80 -10.71 -4.22
CA SER A 201 10.52 -10.18 -4.67
C SER A 201 10.59 -9.57 -6.06
N VAL A 202 11.66 -8.81 -6.38
CA VAL A 202 11.84 -8.23 -7.72
C VAL A 202 11.99 -9.34 -8.77
N LEU A 203 12.84 -10.33 -8.54
CA LEU A 203 13.06 -11.43 -9.49
C LEU A 203 11.82 -12.33 -9.61
N PHE A 204 11.21 -12.70 -8.51
CA PHE A 204 10.01 -13.54 -8.50
C PHE A 204 8.83 -12.85 -9.20
N CYS A 205 8.58 -11.59 -8.89
CA CYS A 205 7.49 -10.83 -9.51
C CYS A 205 7.74 -10.54 -10.99
N ALA A 206 8.98 -10.37 -11.40
CA ALA A 206 9.30 -10.14 -12.82
C ALA A 206 9.27 -11.43 -13.66
N LEU A 207 9.72 -12.57 -13.13
CA LEU A 207 9.94 -13.79 -13.89
C LEU A 207 8.85 -14.85 -13.68
N VAL A 208 8.36 -14.99 -12.45
CA VAL A 208 7.45 -16.09 -12.06
C VAL A 208 5.99 -15.66 -12.14
N ILE A 209 5.62 -14.57 -11.50
CA ILE A 209 4.20 -14.13 -11.44
C ILE A 209 3.56 -14.01 -12.83
N PRO A 210 4.18 -13.40 -13.85
CA PRO A 210 3.57 -13.28 -15.17
C PRO A 210 3.27 -14.61 -15.86
N ARG A 211 3.97 -15.70 -15.46
CA ARG A 211 3.76 -17.04 -16.01
C ARG A 211 2.63 -17.80 -15.34
N PHE A 212 2.42 -17.59 -14.04
CA PHE A 212 1.42 -18.28 -13.24
C PHE A 212 0.12 -17.52 -13.08
N SER A 213 0.13 -16.23 -13.35
CA SER A 213 -1.09 -15.41 -13.27
C SER A 213 -2.07 -15.78 -14.39
N PRO A 214 -3.34 -16.07 -14.07
CA PRO A 214 -4.33 -16.47 -15.06
C PRO A 214 -4.59 -15.35 -16.07
N ASP A 215 -4.82 -15.72 -17.34
CA ASP A 215 -5.27 -14.83 -18.40
C ASP A 215 -6.78 -14.51 -18.26
N GLN A 216 -7.22 -14.21 -17.06
CA GLN A 216 -8.57 -13.69 -16.93
C GLN A 216 -8.55 -12.20 -17.29
N PRO A 217 -9.53 -11.72 -18.10
CA PRO A 217 -9.82 -10.31 -18.10
C PRO A 217 -9.99 -9.98 -16.62
N SER A 218 -9.13 -9.09 -16.10
CA SER A 218 -9.24 -8.68 -14.71
C SER A 218 -10.73 -8.57 -14.45
N VAL A 219 -11.25 -9.41 -13.53
CA VAL A 219 -12.47 -9.02 -12.83
C VAL A 219 -12.12 -7.61 -12.45
N GLU A 220 -12.66 -6.69 -13.23
CA GLU A 220 -12.46 -5.30 -12.96
C GLU A 220 -12.61 -5.25 -11.47
N THR A 221 -11.55 -4.92 -10.75
CA THR A 221 -11.77 -4.14 -9.58
C THR A 221 -12.47 -2.97 -10.22
N ALA A 222 -13.78 -3.19 -10.40
CA ALA A 222 -14.66 -2.47 -11.31
C ALA A 222 -14.76 -0.99 -10.93
N GLU A 223 -14.05 -0.63 -9.89
CA GLU A 223 -14.04 0.66 -9.30
C GLU A 223 -12.74 1.44 -9.55
N SER A 224 -11.61 0.80 -9.86
CA SER A 224 -10.36 1.52 -10.10
C SER A 224 -10.01 1.70 -11.58
N THR A 225 -10.76 1.17 -12.53
CA THR A 225 -10.45 1.26 -13.97
C THR A 225 -11.66 1.58 -14.86
N GLN A 226 -12.76 2.11 -14.31
CA GLN A 226 -13.79 2.76 -15.12
C GLN A 226 -13.37 4.14 -15.67
N GLY A 227 -12.08 4.48 -15.58
CA GLY A 227 -11.49 5.51 -16.38
C GLY A 227 -11.37 5.06 -17.83
N SER A 228 -12.47 5.24 -18.59
CA SER A 228 -12.42 5.37 -20.04
C SER A 228 -12.19 4.12 -20.90
N LYS A 229 -13.25 3.32 -21.12
CA LYS A 229 -13.52 2.77 -22.45
C LYS A 229 -14.23 3.78 -23.38
N GLY A 230 -14.25 5.06 -23.04
CA GLY A 230 -14.62 6.12 -23.96
C GLY A 230 -13.46 6.41 -24.91
N THR A 231 -13.73 6.54 -26.18
CA THR A 231 -12.84 7.10 -27.21
C THR A 231 -12.07 8.26 -26.58
N LYS A 232 -10.75 8.08 -26.41
CA LYS A 232 -9.89 9.13 -25.83
C LYS A 232 -9.94 10.32 -26.76
N THR A 233 -10.82 11.28 -26.51
CA THR A 233 -10.74 12.58 -27.19
C THR A 233 -9.38 13.17 -26.87
N PRO A 234 -8.60 13.57 -27.90
CA PRO A 234 -7.28 14.15 -27.66
C PRO A 234 -7.44 15.37 -26.77
N LEU A 235 -6.66 15.38 -25.69
CA LEU A 235 -6.61 16.52 -24.77
C LEU A 235 -6.03 17.74 -25.49
N PRO A 236 -6.48 18.97 -25.18
CA PRO A 236 -5.78 20.18 -25.59
C PRO A 236 -4.33 20.10 -25.13
N SER A 237 -3.39 20.59 -25.92
CA SER A 237 -1.95 20.49 -25.61
C SER A 237 -1.58 21.08 -24.24
N LEU A 238 -2.29 22.12 -23.80
CA LEU A 238 -2.12 22.72 -22.49
C LEU A 238 -2.53 21.75 -21.34
N SER A 239 -3.68 21.10 -21.47
CA SER A 239 -4.18 20.14 -20.45
C SER A 239 -3.32 18.87 -20.42
N GLU A 240 -2.76 18.48 -21.56
CA GLU A 240 -1.84 17.34 -21.64
C GLU A 240 -0.52 17.65 -20.91
N ALA A 241 0.11 18.81 -21.23
CA ALA A 241 1.32 19.25 -20.56
C ALA A 241 1.10 19.43 -19.05
N ALA A 242 -0.03 20.03 -18.66
CA ALA A 242 -0.41 20.18 -17.27
C ALA A 242 -0.55 18.81 -16.55
N GLY A 243 -1.19 17.83 -17.17
CA GLY A 243 -1.34 16.48 -16.59
C GLY A 243 0.01 15.80 -16.31
N ILE A 244 0.95 15.94 -17.23
CA ILE A 244 2.32 15.41 -17.08
C ILE A 244 3.04 16.14 -15.93
N ILE A 245 3.03 17.49 -15.95
CA ILE A 245 3.71 18.31 -14.94
C ILE A 245 3.13 18.05 -13.55
N ILE A 246 1.80 17.97 -13.41
CA ILE A 246 1.14 17.72 -12.14
C ILE A 246 1.50 16.32 -11.61
N PHE A 247 1.49 15.30 -12.46
CA PHE A 247 1.81 13.94 -12.06
C PHE A 247 3.25 13.81 -11.54
N PHE A 248 4.23 14.24 -12.36
CA PHE A 248 5.64 14.19 -11.96
C PHE A 248 5.94 15.18 -10.83
N GLY A 249 5.32 16.35 -10.82
CA GLY A 249 5.43 17.32 -9.73
C GLY A 249 4.92 16.75 -8.41
N THR A 250 3.76 16.10 -8.41
CA THR A 250 3.24 15.40 -7.23
C THR A 250 4.20 14.30 -6.77
N ALA A 251 4.72 13.49 -7.69
CA ALA A 251 5.69 12.43 -7.37
C ALA A 251 6.98 13.02 -6.77
N ILE A 252 7.52 14.07 -7.34
CA ILE A 252 8.72 14.77 -6.82
C ILE A 252 8.45 15.36 -5.44
N CYS A 253 7.30 16.03 -5.23
CA CYS A 253 6.92 16.57 -3.92
C CYS A 253 6.81 15.47 -2.87
N LEU A 254 6.26 14.30 -3.22
CA LEU A 254 6.19 13.13 -2.32
C LEU A 254 7.57 12.59 -1.96
N MET A 255 8.50 12.56 -2.91
CA MET A 255 9.90 12.15 -2.66
C MET A 255 10.64 13.15 -1.76
N LEU A 256 10.36 14.44 -1.92
CA LEU A 256 10.99 15.52 -1.14
C LEU A 256 10.32 15.71 0.25
N GLN A 257 9.12 15.17 0.45
CA GLN A 257 8.34 15.40 1.66
C GLN A 257 9.11 15.00 2.93
N ALA A 258 9.76 13.83 2.95
CA ALA A 258 10.48 13.35 4.11
C ALA A 258 11.67 14.25 4.52
N ASN A 259 12.35 14.87 3.56
CA ASN A 259 13.60 15.59 3.80
C ASN A 259 13.45 17.11 3.78
N VAL A 260 12.62 17.64 2.87
CA VAL A 260 12.52 19.09 2.59
C VAL A 260 11.17 19.65 3.02
N LEU A 261 10.07 18.99 2.68
CA LEU A 261 8.71 19.47 2.91
C LEU A 261 8.10 18.89 4.21
N LYS A 262 8.86 18.86 5.30
CA LYS A 262 8.45 18.25 6.59
C LYS A 262 7.14 18.82 7.16
N MET A 263 6.78 20.06 6.82
CA MET A 263 5.55 20.71 7.29
C MET A 263 4.30 20.29 6.51
N VAL A 264 4.47 19.69 5.33
CA VAL A 264 3.35 19.29 4.45
C VAL A 264 3.14 17.79 4.58
N GLN A 265 1.91 17.38 4.87
CA GLN A 265 1.56 15.96 4.98
C GLN A 265 1.38 15.33 3.59
N ILE A 266 1.67 14.03 3.47
CA ILE A 266 1.57 13.26 2.22
C ILE A 266 0.19 13.40 1.57
N TRP A 267 -0.89 13.32 2.35
CA TRP A 267 -2.26 13.43 1.85
C TRP A 267 -2.57 14.81 1.26
N GLN A 268 -1.96 15.88 1.79
CA GLN A 268 -2.15 17.24 1.28
C GLN A 268 -1.54 17.39 -0.11
N ILE A 269 -0.34 16.85 -0.33
CA ILE A 269 0.33 16.84 -1.63
C ILE A 269 -0.52 16.12 -2.66
N CYS A 270 -1.01 14.92 -2.33
CA CYS A 270 -1.88 14.14 -3.22
C CYS A 270 -3.18 14.87 -3.53
N LEU A 271 -3.81 15.49 -2.52
CA LEU A 271 -5.06 16.23 -2.68
C LEU A 271 -4.89 17.45 -3.60
N VAL A 272 -3.81 18.23 -3.40
CA VAL A 272 -3.47 19.34 -4.27
C VAL A 272 -3.27 18.87 -5.70
N GLY A 273 -2.51 17.77 -5.90
CA GLY A 273 -2.33 17.17 -7.23
C GLY A 273 -3.66 16.78 -7.88
N ALA A 274 -4.58 16.15 -7.14
CA ALA A 274 -5.89 15.76 -7.63
C ALA A 274 -6.75 16.97 -8.04
N VAL A 275 -6.76 18.03 -7.22
CA VAL A 275 -7.49 19.27 -7.51
C VAL A 275 -6.91 19.96 -8.75
N LEU A 276 -5.59 20.05 -8.87
CA LEU A 276 -4.95 20.62 -10.04
C LEU A 276 -5.26 19.84 -11.32
N MET A 277 -5.34 18.51 -11.30
CA MET A 277 -5.76 17.71 -12.46
C MET A 277 -7.15 18.08 -12.96
N ILE A 278 -8.07 18.46 -12.06
CA ILE A 278 -9.43 18.89 -12.42
C ILE A 278 -9.41 20.33 -12.93
N ILE A 279 -8.72 21.26 -12.24
CA ILE A 279 -8.67 22.69 -12.59
C ILE A 279 -8.06 22.90 -13.99
N PHE A 280 -6.98 22.19 -14.31
CA PHE A 280 -6.34 22.26 -15.62
C PHE A 280 -7.05 21.45 -16.72
N GLY A 281 -8.21 20.87 -16.42
CA GLY A 281 -9.05 20.17 -17.38
C GLY A 281 -8.44 18.88 -17.93
N THR A 282 -7.44 18.31 -17.26
CA THR A 282 -6.88 17.00 -17.61
C THR A 282 -7.90 15.90 -17.36
N LEU A 283 -8.72 16.05 -16.30
CA LEU A 283 -9.77 15.13 -15.92
C LEU A 283 -11.06 15.88 -15.62
N GLN A 284 -12.19 15.42 -16.15
CA GLN A 284 -13.48 16.02 -15.80
C GLN A 284 -13.89 15.66 -14.37
N PRO A 285 -14.61 16.52 -13.64
CA PRO A 285 -15.03 16.23 -12.26
C PRO A 285 -15.78 14.90 -12.09
N LYS A 286 -16.63 14.54 -13.06
CA LYS A 286 -17.37 13.27 -13.06
C LYS A 286 -16.42 12.05 -13.22
N GLU A 287 -15.38 12.20 -14.02
CA GLU A 287 -14.38 11.16 -14.24
C GLU A 287 -13.48 11.03 -13.01
N ALA A 288 -13.12 12.15 -12.37
CA ALA A 288 -12.36 12.18 -11.12
C ALA A 288 -13.07 11.40 -10.01
N LEU A 289 -14.39 11.65 -9.82
CA LEU A 289 -15.18 10.92 -8.84
C LEU A 289 -15.26 9.40 -9.14
N ARG A 290 -15.36 9.04 -10.42
CA ARG A 290 -15.37 7.62 -10.84
C ARG A 290 -14.00 6.94 -10.68
N ALA A 291 -12.92 7.70 -10.70
CA ALA A 291 -11.57 7.17 -10.51
C ALA A 291 -11.27 6.82 -9.04
N ILE A 292 -12.08 7.29 -8.11
CA ILE A 292 -11.93 6.99 -6.68
C ILE A 292 -12.42 5.56 -6.39
N PRO A 293 -11.56 4.66 -5.89
CA PRO A 293 -11.93 3.27 -5.60
C PRO A 293 -12.68 3.17 -4.26
N VAL A 294 -13.96 3.51 -4.25
CA VAL A 294 -14.77 3.64 -3.02
C VAL A 294 -14.76 2.36 -2.18
N SER A 295 -14.95 1.19 -2.78
CA SER A 295 -14.90 -0.10 -2.05
C SER A 295 -13.57 -0.34 -1.35
N MET A 296 -12.46 0.03 -2.01
CA MET A 296 -11.13 -0.10 -1.43
C MET A 296 -10.93 0.89 -0.28
N LEU A 297 -11.42 2.13 -0.42
CA LEU A 297 -11.35 3.12 0.66
C LEU A 297 -12.13 2.65 1.88
N LEU A 298 -13.34 2.14 1.68
CA LEU A 298 -14.17 1.60 2.75
C LEU A 298 -13.52 0.37 3.42
N LEU A 299 -12.84 -0.48 2.65
CA LEU A 299 -12.06 -1.59 3.19
C LEU A 299 -10.96 -1.08 4.14
N VAL A 300 -10.21 -0.05 3.73
CA VAL A 300 -9.15 0.54 4.56
C VAL A 300 -9.74 1.13 5.84
N VAL A 301 -10.85 1.87 5.75
CA VAL A 301 -11.56 2.41 6.92
C VAL A 301 -11.98 1.30 7.86
N GLY A 302 -12.57 0.22 7.33
CA GLY A 302 -13.00 -0.94 8.13
C GLY A 302 -11.85 -1.66 8.82
N ALA A 303 -10.73 -1.83 8.12
CA ALA A 303 -9.53 -2.45 8.68
C ALA A 303 -8.94 -1.61 9.82
N LEU A 304 -8.88 -0.28 9.66
CA LEU A 304 -8.41 0.64 10.71
C LEU A 304 -9.35 0.66 11.90
N ALA A 305 -10.66 0.68 11.68
CA ALA A 305 -11.66 0.64 12.74
C ALA A 305 -11.59 -0.68 13.52
N MET A 306 -11.42 -1.80 12.83
CA MET A 306 -11.25 -3.12 13.45
C MET A 306 -9.97 -3.17 14.29
N ALA A 307 -8.85 -2.67 13.77
CA ALA A 307 -7.59 -2.60 14.52
C ALA A 307 -7.73 -1.74 15.79
N GLY A 308 -8.41 -0.60 15.69
CA GLY A 308 -8.71 0.26 16.82
C GLY A 308 -9.61 -0.42 17.86
N ALA A 309 -10.65 -1.12 17.42
CA ALA A 309 -11.54 -1.86 18.32
C ALA A 309 -10.81 -3.02 19.03
N LEU A 310 -9.96 -3.78 18.32
CA LEU A 310 -9.14 -4.85 18.92
C LEU A 310 -8.18 -4.27 19.97
N SER A 311 -7.60 -3.10 19.71
CA SER A 311 -6.73 -2.42 20.67
C SER A 311 -7.51 -1.91 21.90
N ALA A 312 -8.64 -1.24 21.68
CA ALA A 312 -9.47 -0.66 22.75
C ALA A 312 -10.09 -1.73 23.68
N THR A 313 -10.43 -2.90 23.15
CA THR A 313 -11.01 -4.02 23.92
C THR A 313 -9.98 -4.94 24.58
N GLY A 314 -8.67 -4.73 24.31
CA GLY A 314 -7.59 -5.62 24.77
C GLY A 314 -7.52 -6.95 24.02
N ALA A 315 -8.31 -7.14 22.97
CA ALA A 315 -8.28 -8.35 22.16
C ALA A 315 -6.96 -8.47 21.39
N GLY A 316 -6.34 -7.32 21.01
CA GLY A 316 -5.01 -7.26 20.41
C GLY A 316 -3.93 -7.84 21.33
N ASP A 317 -3.95 -7.51 22.61
CA ASP A 317 -2.99 -8.02 23.60
C ASP A 317 -3.15 -9.53 23.82
N LEU A 318 -4.38 -10.02 23.78
CA LEU A 318 -4.65 -11.45 23.89
C LEU A 318 -4.10 -12.23 22.68
N ILE A 319 -4.29 -11.72 21.49
CA ILE A 319 -3.73 -12.29 20.25
C ILE A 319 -2.18 -12.24 20.32
N GLY A 320 -1.61 -11.10 20.69
CA GLY A 320 -0.17 -10.92 20.83
C GLY A 320 0.45 -11.88 21.86
N THR A 321 -0.19 -12.05 23.01
CA THR A 321 0.24 -13.01 24.04
C THR A 321 0.11 -14.46 23.54
N GLY A 322 -0.93 -14.78 22.79
CA GLY A 322 -1.10 -16.08 22.15
C GLY A 322 0.04 -16.40 21.18
N ILE A 323 0.37 -15.46 20.29
CA ILE A 323 1.48 -15.58 19.33
C ILE A 323 2.81 -15.73 20.08
N SER A 324 3.05 -14.90 21.09
CA SER A 324 4.27 -14.96 21.90
C SER A 324 4.46 -16.32 22.55
N LYS A 325 3.40 -16.91 23.13
CA LYS A 325 3.46 -18.27 23.71
C LYS A 325 3.79 -19.33 22.67
N VAL A 326 3.24 -19.23 21.46
CA VAL A 326 3.55 -20.16 20.36
C VAL A 326 5.01 -19.99 19.92
N VAL A 327 5.49 -18.76 19.78
CA VAL A 327 6.90 -18.48 19.40
C VAL A 327 7.86 -19.01 20.46
N VAL A 328 7.58 -18.77 21.76
CA VAL A 328 8.39 -19.29 22.86
C VAL A 328 8.36 -20.82 22.88
N ALA A 329 7.20 -21.44 22.68
CA ALA A 329 7.08 -22.90 22.61
C ALA A 329 7.86 -23.49 21.42
N LEU A 330 7.91 -22.79 20.28
CA LEU A 330 8.71 -23.20 19.12
C LEU A 330 10.20 -22.97 19.35
N ASN A 331 10.58 -21.93 20.06
CA ASN A 331 11.98 -21.61 20.36
C ASN A 331 12.58 -22.54 21.43
N ASN A 332 11.78 -23.07 22.35
CA ASN A 332 12.20 -24.08 23.30
C ASN A 332 12.37 -25.49 22.71
N ASN A 333 12.29 -25.61 21.38
CA ASN A 333 12.55 -26.86 20.67
C ASN A 333 14.09 -27.02 20.55
N PRO A 334 14.74 -28.07 21.11
CA PRO A 334 16.21 -28.20 21.22
C PRO A 334 16.94 -28.25 19.87
N LYS A 335 16.21 -28.30 18.75
CA LYS A 335 16.79 -28.21 17.39
C LYS A 335 17.08 -26.76 16.93
N ILE A 336 16.59 -25.73 17.62
CA ILE A 336 16.79 -24.32 17.22
C ILE A 336 17.83 -23.66 18.11
N GLU A 337 18.06 -24.09 19.34
CA GLU A 337 19.09 -23.58 20.24
C GLU A 337 20.52 -23.69 19.72
N SER A 338 20.80 -24.59 18.79
CA SER A 338 22.15 -24.75 18.22
C SER A 338 22.53 -23.74 17.15
N LYS A 339 21.65 -22.81 16.77
CA LYS A 339 21.90 -21.84 15.66
C LYS A 339 21.78 -20.37 16.04
N VAL A 340 21.41 -20.04 17.25
CA VAL A 340 21.33 -18.66 17.71
C VAL A 340 22.15 -18.51 19.00
N THR A 341 23.43 -18.77 18.88
CA THR A 341 24.40 -18.22 19.82
C THR A 341 24.67 -16.81 19.34
N ILE A 342 23.95 -15.85 19.86
CA ILE A 342 24.29 -14.45 19.75
C ILE A 342 25.57 -14.29 20.56
N HIS A 343 26.68 -14.04 19.89
CA HIS A 343 27.94 -13.66 20.52
C HIS A 343 27.68 -12.39 21.31
N GLY A 344 27.92 -12.49 22.61
CA GLY A 344 27.98 -11.37 23.55
C GLY A 344 29.13 -10.42 23.25
#